data_56ee6715bd259a85a6c6bfcf5b90d38c
#
_entry.id   56ee6715bd259a85a6c6bfcf5b90d38c
#
_cell.length_a   1.000
_cell.length_b   1.000
_cell.length_c   1.000
_cell.angle_alpha   90.00
_cell.angle_beta   90.00
_cell.angle_gamma   90.00
#
_symmetry.space_group_name_H-M   'P 1'
#
loop_
_entity.id
_entity.type
_entity.pdbx_description
1 polymer ?
#
loop_
_entity_poly.entity_id
_entity_poly.type
_entity_poly.pdbx_seq_one_letter_code
_entity_poly.pdbx_strand_id
1 'polypeptide(L)'
;MKKVLHISKYYFPFSGGTEQIARDVVLSLKDSCEQKVIAFNDGKEDKIDFVDDIEIIKCGCFAKISAQSLSISYRKQLHKVIEEFNPDIVIFHYPNPFVASFLLKELKNRDIKLVVYWHLDIIRQKFLRVLFNGQNR
;
A
#
# COMPACT_ATOMS: atom_id res chain seq x y z
N MET A 1 -10.86 14.10 9.80
CA MET A 1 -9.88 13.90 8.72
C MET A 1 -9.96 12.46 8.26
N LYS A 2 -10.02 12.23 6.98
CA LYS A 2 -10.07 10.87 6.47
C LYS A 2 -8.73 10.18 6.69
N LYS A 3 -8.80 8.88 6.94
CA LYS A 3 -7.61 8.06 7.13
C LYS A 3 -7.35 7.24 5.88
N VAL A 4 -6.17 7.32 5.36
CA VAL A 4 -5.77 6.65 4.12
C VAL A 4 -4.59 5.74 4.39
N LEU A 5 -4.71 4.48 4.01
CA LEU A 5 -3.60 3.55 4.04
C LEU A 5 -3.14 3.31 2.61
N HIS A 6 -1.87 3.56 2.35
CA HIS A 6 -1.30 3.31 1.03
C HIS A 6 -0.57 1.98 1.04
N ILE A 7 -0.83 1.14 0.06
CA ILE A 7 -0.10 -0.10 -0.12
C ILE A 7 0.79 0.08 -1.34
N SER A 8 2.08 0.23 -1.12
CA SER A 8 3.06 0.43 -2.16
C SER A 8 4.03 -0.73 -2.13
N LYS A 9 4.58 -1.14 -3.28
CA LYS A 9 5.51 -2.24 -3.31
C LYS A 9 6.76 -1.88 -2.53
N TYR A 10 7.33 -0.73 -2.80
CA TYR A 10 8.44 -0.18 -2.03
C TYR A 10 8.13 1.28 -1.76
N TYR A 11 8.89 1.91 -0.93
CA TYR A 11 8.68 3.32 -0.65
C TYR A 11 10.04 4.01 -0.43
N PHE A 12 10.04 5.32 -0.50
CA PHE A 12 11.22 6.11 -0.25
C PHE A 12 11.94 5.61 1.02
N PRO A 13 13.27 5.48 1.05
CA PRO A 13 14.19 6.06 0.09
C PRO A 13 14.57 5.17 -1.08
N PHE A 14 13.89 4.05 -1.31
CA PHE A 14 14.19 3.27 -2.48
C PHE A 14 13.78 4.06 -3.70
N SER A 15 14.59 4.08 -4.74
CA SER A 15 14.27 4.85 -5.91
C SER A 15 13.67 3.98 -6.98
N GLY A 16 12.80 4.53 -7.77
CA GLY A 16 12.13 3.85 -8.85
C GLY A 16 10.91 4.65 -9.25
N GLY A 17 10.34 4.38 -10.39
CA GLY A 17 9.23 5.15 -10.89
C GLY A 17 7.98 5.00 -10.05
N THR A 18 7.64 3.78 -9.67
CA THR A 18 6.41 3.57 -8.93
C THR A 18 6.51 4.08 -7.51
N GLU A 19 7.68 4.01 -6.90
CA GLU A 19 7.87 4.52 -5.56
C GLU A 19 7.76 6.04 -5.54
N GLN A 20 8.25 6.69 -6.58
CA GLN A 20 8.15 8.14 -6.67
C GLN A 20 6.69 8.57 -6.84
N ILE A 21 5.93 7.86 -7.67
CA ILE A 21 4.53 8.17 -7.87
C ILE A 21 3.75 7.96 -6.58
N ALA A 22 4.03 6.87 -5.86
CA ALA A 22 3.37 6.61 -4.58
C ALA A 22 3.64 7.75 -3.60
N ARG A 23 4.88 8.20 -3.52
CA ARG A 23 5.23 9.31 -2.63
C ARG A 23 4.54 10.61 -3.06
N ASP A 24 4.43 10.84 -4.37
CA ASP A 24 3.74 12.05 -4.86
C ASP A 24 2.27 12.03 -4.47
N VAL A 25 1.61 10.88 -4.52
CA VAL A 25 0.22 10.75 -4.10
C VAL A 25 0.12 11.03 -2.59
N VAL A 26 1.01 10.45 -1.80
CA VAL A 26 1.02 10.67 -0.35
C VAL A 26 1.19 12.16 -0.04
N LEU A 27 2.14 12.81 -0.69
CA LEU A 27 2.39 14.22 -0.43
C LEU A 27 1.22 15.10 -0.85
N SER A 28 0.51 14.72 -1.91
CA SER A 28 -0.62 15.51 -2.36
C SER A 28 -1.79 15.46 -1.36
N LEU A 29 -1.84 14.46 -0.51
CA LEU A 29 -2.90 14.31 0.47
C LEU A 29 -2.47 14.70 1.89
N LYS A 30 -1.24 15.17 2.05
CA LYS A 30 -0.66 15.33 3.38
C LYS A 30 -1.45 16.26 4.28
N ASP A 31 -1.98 17.34 3.75
CA ASP A 31 -2.71 18.30 4.56
C ASP A 31 -4.20 17.97 4.69
N SER A 32 -4.69 16.99 3.93
CA SER A 32 -6.11 16.67 3.90
C SER A 32 -6.45 15.36 4.59
N CYS A 33 -5.49 14.48 4.74
CA CYS A 33 -5.74 13.14 5.26
C CYS A 33 -4.69 12.71 6.26
N GLU A 34 -5.08 11.84 7.17
CA GLU A 34 -4.15 11.17 8.03
C GLU A 34 -3.72 9.90 7.29
N GLN A 35 -2.44 9.63 7.19
CA GLN A 35 -1.95 8.60 6.29
C GLN A 35 -0.94 7.68 6.92
N LYS A 36 -0.92 6.44 6.48
CA LYS A 36 0.16 5.48 6.75
C LYS A 36 0.46 4.75 5.46
N VAL A 37 1.64 4.19 5.35
CA VAL A 37 2.08 3.44 4.19
C VAL A 37 2.56 2.08 4.65
N ILE A 38 2.22 1.01 3.92
CA ILE A 38 2.80 -0.30 4.14
C ILE A 38 3.49 -0.73 2.85
N ALA A 39 4.70 -1.24 2.96
CA ALA A 39 5.54 -1.57 1.81
C ALA A 39 6.48 -2.71 2.18
N PHE A 40 7.23 -3.23 1.22
CA PHE A 40 8.26 -4.21 1.49
C PHE A 40 9.56 -3.51 1.91
N ASN A 41 10.27 -4.13 2.82
CA ASN A 41 11.63 -3.68 3.17
C ASN A 41 12.61 -4.34 2.20
N ASP A 42 13.83 -3.83 2.13
CA ASP A 42 14.85 -4.42 1.29
C ASP A 42 15.65 -5.47 2.05
N GLY A 43 15.32 -5.76 3.27
CA GLY A 43 15.99 -6.76 4.09
C GLY A 43 15.01 -7.75 4.67
N LYS A 44 15.50 -8.61 5.55
CA LYS A 44 14.70 -9.68 6.11
C LYS A 44 13.90 -9.27 7.34
N GLU A 45 14.18 -8.10 7.90
CA GLU A 45 13.53 -7.68 9.12
C GLU A 45 12.47 -6.63 8.85
N ASP A 46 11.47 -6.58 9.70
CA ASP A 46 10.48 -5.52 9.63
C ASP A 46 11.08 -4.24 10.18
N LYS A 47 10.62 -3.12 9.68
CA LYS A 47 11.15 -1.83 10.08
C LYS A 47 10.07 -0.79 9.99
N ILE A 48 10.09 0.20 10.85
CA ILE A 48 9.19 1.33 10.76
C ILE A 48 10.01 2.59 10.54
N ASP A 49 9.73 3.30 9.46
CA ASP A 49 10.36 4.56 9.15
C ASP A 49 9.34 5.67 9.21
N PHE A 50 9.82 6.89 9.35
CA PHE A 50 8.96 8.05 9.23
C PHE A 50 9.53 8.91 8.10
N VAL A 51 8.75 9.12 7.08
CA VAL A 51 9.14 9.91 5.93
C VAL A 51 8.09 10.98 5.74
N ASP A 52 8.47 12.24 5.68
CA ASP A 52 7.53 13.37 5.57
C ASP A 52 6.50 13.35 6.71
N ASP A 53 6.93 12.91 7.89
CA ASP A 53 6.09 12.79 9.10
C ASP A 53 4.99 11.71 8.96
N ILE A 54 5.14 10.80 8.04
CA ILE A 54 4.18 9.72 7.82
C ILE A 54 4.84 8.39 8.16
N GLU A 55 4.14 7.56 8.92
CA GLU A 55 4.65 6.27 9.33
C GLU A 55 4.64 5.30 8.16
N ILE A 56 5.79 4.70 7.89
CA ILE A 56 5.96 3.73 6.81
C ILE A 56 6.29 2.39 7.46
N ILE A 57 5.39 1.43 7.29
CA ILE A 57 5.61 0.09 7.82
C ILE A 57 6.26 -0.74 6.73
N LYS A 58 7.51 -1.12 6.93
CA LYS A 58 8.27 -1.88 5.94
C LYS A 58 8.41 -3.31 6.40
N CYS A 59 7.86 -4.23 5.64
CA CYS A 59 7.79 -5.64 6.01
C CYS A 59 8.97 -6.40 5.43
N GLY A 60 9.68 -7.12 6.27
CA GLY A 60 10.85 -7.88 5.85
C GLY A 60 10.52 -8.93 4.82
N CYS A 61 11.44 -9.17 3.90
CA CYS A 61 11.25 -10.10 2.80
C CYS A 61 12.28 -11.22 2.86
N PHE A 62 11.82 -12.45 2.60
CA PHE A 62 12.74 -13.59 2.63
C PHE A 62 13.18 -13.98 1.23
N ALA A 63 12.52 -13.51 0.21
CA ALA A 63 12.85 -13.86 -1.16
C ALA A 63 12.27 -12.84 -2.14
N LYS A 64 12.80 -12.85 -3.35
CA LYS A 64 12.27 -12.05 -4.43
C LYS A 64 12.24 -12.95 -5.65
N ILE A 65 11.08 -13.20 -6.21
CA ILE A 65 10.89 -14.06 -7.36
C ILE A 65 10.25 -13.26 -8.46
N SER A 66 10.90 -13.17 -9.62
CA SER A 66 10.40 -12.42 -10.77
C SER A 66 10.01 -10.99 -10.40
N ALA A 67 10.90 -10.32 -9.71
CA ALA A 67 10.70 -8.94 -9.24
C ALA A 67 9.57 -8.80 -8.20
N GLN A 68 9.02 -9.89 -7.71
CA GLN A 68 8.02 -9.84 -6.66
C GLN A 68 8.67 -10.20 -5.33
N SER A 69 8.61 -9.30 -4.36
CA SER A 69 9.07 -9.58 -3.01
C SER A 69 8.07 -10.45 -2.28
N LEU A 70 8.57 -11.38 -1.48
CA LEU A 70 7.75 -12.26 -0.67
C LEU A 70 8.09 -12.05 0.80
N SER A 71 7.08 -11.91 1.61
CA SER A 71 7.24 -11.59 3.01
C SER A 71 6.35 -12.47 3.87
N ILE A 72 6.89 -13.02 4.93
CA ILE A 72 6.10 -13.81 5.86
C ILE A 72 5.28 -12.89 6.75
N SER A 73 5.83 -11.76 7.13
CA SER A 73 5.18 -10.85 8.08
C SER A 73 4.17 -9.90 7.45
N TYR A 74 4.17 -9.78 6.13
CA TYR A 74 3.35 -8.73 5.48
C TYR A 74 1.88 -8.86 5.80
N ARG A 75 1.33 -10.05 5.65
CA ARG A 75 -0.10 -10.24 5.88
C ARG A 75 -0.50 -9.92 7.31
N LYS A 76 0.36 -10.30 8.27
CA LYS A 76 0.12 -10.00 9.66
C LYS A 76 0.20 -8.51 9.92
N GLN A 77 1.19 -7.84 9.33
CA GLN A 77 1.35 -6.40 9.48
C GLN A 77 0.19 -5.64 8.82
N LEU A 78 -0.27 -6.12 7.66
CA LEU A 78 -1.40 -5.51 7.00
C LEU A 78 -2.66 -5.62 7.87
N HIS A 79 -2.91 -6.81 8.40
CA HIS A 79 -4.05 -7.02 9.29
C HIS A 79 -3.98 -6.08 10.49
N LYS A 80 -2.81 -5.97 11.09
CA LYS A 80 -2.61 -5.14 12.27
C LYS A 80 -2.87 -3.66 11.96
N VAL A 81 -2.34 -3.15 10.85
CA VAL A 81 -2.51 -1.73 10.55
C VAL A 81 -3.97 -1.44 10.19
N ILE A 82 -4.65 -2.35 9.51
CA ILE A 82 -6.06 -2.17 9.21
C ILE A 82 -6.89 -2.14 10.49
N GLU A 83 -6.61 -3.06 11.42
CA GLU A 83 -7.34 -3.08 12.67
C GLU A 83 -7.07 -1.85 13.53
N GLU A 84 -5.83 -1.45 13.64
CA GLU A 84 -5.46 -0.36 14.56
C GLU A 84 -5.69 1.02 13.97
N PHE A 85 -5.38 1.20 12.72
CA PHE A 85 -5.53 2.50 12.08
C PHE A 85 -6.96 2.72 11.57
N ASN A 86 -7.63 1.64 11.23
CA ASN A 86 -9.00 1.67 10.74
C ASN A 86 -9.17 2.68 9.60
N PRO A 87 -8.51 2.48 8.49
CA PRO A 87 -8.54 3.46 7.41
C PRO A 87 -9.92 3.57 6.77
N ASP A 88 -10.24 4.73 6.24
CA ASP A 88 -11.44 4.94 5.47
C ASP A 88 -11.23 4.52 4.03
N ILE A 89 -10.00 4.66 3.56
CA ILE A 89 -9.63 4.40 2.17
C ILE A 89 -8.32 3.65 2.14
N VAL A 90 -8.22 2.63 1.29
CA VAL A 90 -6.96 1.97 1.00
C VAL A 90 -6.62 2.28 -0.45
N ILE A 91 -5.44 2.84 -0.71
CA ILE A 91 -4.95 3.08 -2.05
C ILE A 91 -3.91 2.01 -2.37
N PHE A 92 -4.24 1.12 -3.29
CA PHE A 92 -3.39 0.00 -3.63
C PHE A 92 -2.67 0.29 -4.94
N HIS A 93 -1.34 0.40 -4.87
CA HIS A 93 -0.52 0.67 -6.04
C HIS A 93 -0.18 -0.64 -6.72
N TYR A 94 -0.76 -0.88 -7.87
CA TYR A 94 -0.58 -2.12 -8.62
C TYR A 94 0.45 -1.90 -9.73
N PRO A 95 1.31 -2.85 -10.05
CA PRO A 95 1.19 -4.26 -9.75
C PRO A 95 1.85 -4.67 -8.44
N ASN A 96 1.19 -5.51 -7.71
CA ASN A 96 1.73 -6.12 -6.50
C ASN A 96 0.92 -7.40 -6.27
N PRO A 97 1.14 -8.43 -7.11
CA PRO A 97 0.30 -9.62 -7.08
C PRO A 97 0.33 -10.39 -5.76
N PHE A 98 1.44 -10.37 -5.05
CA PHE A 98 1.51 -11.04 -3.76
C PHE A 98 0.46 -10.46 -2.81
N VAL A 99 0.40 -9.14 -2.71
CA VAL A 99 -0.55 -8.49 -1.82
C VAL A 99 -1.97 -8.63 -2.37
N ALA A 100 -2.13 -8.54 -3.69
CA ALA A 100 -3.44 -8.67 -4.30
C ALA A 100 -4.09 -10.01 -3.96
N SER A 101 -3.29 -11.05 -3.77
CA SER A 101 -3.81 -12.38 -3.52
C SER A 101 -4.61 -12.48 -2.22
N PHE A 102 -4.39 -11.60 -1.25
CA PHE A 102 -5.11 -11.66 0.03
C PHE A 102 -5.76 -10.34 0.43
N LEU A 103 -5.54 -9.27 -0.34
CA LEU A 103 -6.02 -7.94 0.05
C LEU A 103 -7.54 -7.87 0.14
N LEU A 104 -8.23 -8.37 -0.87
CA LEU A 104 -9.69 -8.29 -0.86
C LEU A 104 -10.29 -9.07 0.29
N LYS A 105 -9.66 -10.20 0.65
CA LYS A 105 -10.13 -10.96 1.78
C LYS A 105 -9.94 -10.19 3.07
N GLU A 106 -8.82 -9.47 3.18
CA GLU A 106 -8.54 -8.67 4.37
C GLU A 106 -9.55 -7.52 4.51
N LEU A 107 -10.02 -6.96 3.40
CA LEU A 107 -10.95 -5.84 3.44
C LEU A 107 -12.41 -6.28 3.48
N LYS A 108 -12.69 -7.58 3.38
CA LYS A 108 -14.04 -8.06 3.36
C LYS A 108 -14.76 -7.74 4.66
N ASN A 109 -16.00 -7.36 4.57
CA ASN A 109 -16.84 -7.00 5.72
C ASN A 109 -16.37 -5.76 6.48
N ARG A 110 -15.55 -4.94 5.85
CA ARG A 110 -15.12 -3.68 6.44
C ARG A 110 -15.63 -2.54 5.58
N ASP A 111 -15.93 -1.42 6.20
CA ASP A 111 -16.41 -0.25 5.47
C ASP A 111 -15.22 0.56 4.99
N ILE A 112 -14.47 0.02 4.04
CA ILE A 112 -13.26 0.63 3.53
C ILE A 112 -13.38 0.69 2.01
N LYS A 113 -13.12 1.87 1.46
CA LYS A 113 -13.10 2.05 0.00
C LYS A 113 -11.72 1.67 -0.51
N LEU A 114 -11.67 0.83 -1.54
CA LEU A 114 -10.41 0.46 -2.16
C LEU A 114 -10.24 1.20 -3.47
N VAL A 115 -9.13 1.90 -3.60
CA VAL A 115 -8.76 2.60 -4.82
C VAL A 115 -7.53 1.92 -5.37
N VAL A 116 -7.56 1.47 -6.62
CA VAL A 116 -6.44 0.81 -7.24
C VAL A 116 -5.77 1.79 -8.21
N TYR A 117 -4.51 2.06 -7.96
CA TYR A 117 -3.73 2.97 -8.80
C TYR A 117 -2.83 2.10 -9.69
N TRP A 118 -3.11 2.10 -10.99
CA TRP A 118 -2.37 1.26 -11.93
C TRP A 118 -1.13 1.98 -12.43
N HIS A 119 0.03 1.38 -12.22
CA HIS A 119 1.28 1.93 -12.72
C HIS A 119 1.65 1.17 -13.98
N LEU A 120 1.08 1.57 -15.11
CA LEU A 120 1.41 0.96 -16.36
C LEU A 120 2.54 1.71 -16.95
N ASP A 121 3.41 0.97 -17.53
CA ASP A 121 4.51 1.61 -17.97
C ASP A 121 4.30 2.41 -19.10
N ILE A 122 3.44 2.28 -19.81
CA ILE A 122 3.30 2.96 -20.88
C ILE A 122 2.69 4.05 -20.90
N ILE A 123 2.67 4.56 -20.86
CA ILE A 123 2.11 5.56 -21.17
C ILE A 123 1.08 5.87 -20.66
N ARG A 124 0.41 5.58 -20.39
CA ARG A 124 -0.62 5.91 -20.04
C ARG A 124 -0.91 5.81 -19.06
N GLN A 125 -1.09 5.87 -18.38
CA GLN A 125 -1.61 5.80 -17.70
C GLN A 125 -1.79 5.67 -16.62
N LYS A 126 -2.24 6.33 -16.02
CA LYS A 126 -2.62 6.26 -14.93
C LYS A 126 -3.97 6.23 -14.80
N PHE A 127 -4.68 5.29 -14.33
CA PHE A 127 -5.99 5.31 -14.11
C PHE A 127 -6.23 5.03 -12.75
N LEU A 128 -7.21 5.57 -12.06
CA LEU A 128 -7.62 5.31 -10.76
C LEU A 128 -8.85 4.55 -10.83
N ARG A 129 -8.87 3.34 -10.35
CA ARG A 129 -10.06 2.53 -10.38
C ARG A 129 -10.56 2.35 -9.00
N VAL A 130 -11.78 2.56 -8.75
CA VAL A 130 -12.41 2.45 -7.44
C VAL A 130 -13.20 1.16 -7.35
N LEU A 131 -12.91 0.35 -6.34
CA LEU A 131 -13.62 -0.87 -6.07
C LEU A 131 -14.28 -0.77 -4.72
N PHE A 132 -15.52 -1.23 -4.60
CA PHE A 132 -16.21 -1.16 -3.36
C PHE A 132 -16.33 -2.54 -2.82
N ASN A 133 -15.92 -2.72 -1.61
CA ASN A 133 -16.01 -3.94 -1.05
C ASN A 133 -17.28 -4.36 -0.82
N GLY A 134 -17.97 -3.77 -0.73
CA GLY A 134 -19.19 -4.19 -0.51
C GLY A 134 -19.98 -4.43 -1.57
N GLN A 135 -19.73 -4.27 -2.34
CA GLN A 135 -20.46 -4.33 -3.20
C GLN A 135 -20.59 -5.31 -3.63
N ASN A 136 -20.36 -5.51 -3.65
CA ASN A 136 -20.37 -6.34 -3.85
C ASN A 136 -20.87 -6.82 -3.30
N ARG A 137 -21.08 -6.32 -3.09
CA ARG A 137 -21.52 -6.41 -2.51
C ARG A 137 -22.11 -6.88 -2.46
#